data_651f6c9a61a8873c7b5602d758f1601d
#
_entry.id   651f6c9a61a8873c7b5602d758f1601d
#
_cell.length_a   1.000
_cell.length_b   1.000
_cell.length_c   1.000
_cell.angle_alpha   90.00
_cell.angle_beta   90.00
_cell.angle_gamma   90.00
#
_symmetry.space_group_name_H-M   'P 1'
#
loop_
_entity.id
_entity.type
_entity.pdbx_description
1 polymer ?
#
loop_
_entity_poly.entity_id
_entity_poly.type
_entity_poly.pdbx_seq_one_letter_code
_entity_poly.pdbx_strand_id
1 'polypeptide(L)'
;SPENAILYLKTLLAKHPYIKFINFRDAIFNMFPDWFDKFIDMYKKEIGLPCTGNIRFDILTEETVKKMKDAGFYTIDMGLESGDQEMRFKYLRRYQTDEMIINCSKWFNKYGIAQLTYNIIGLPYEDIHRALKTIKLNARIKSDRTIPNIFYPYEGTPLYEISKEAGFIPEGDFTQRRVPLVQPQFPEEQVLFIEAYFMHFVKRYKWAYAMPPKLGKIYEKWLDHRVTGKQVPYKFLVWWHDRYSDARNHLKDFLVNRMPKLYVKLRMIKHHKRAQKTD
;
A
#
# COMPACT_ATOMS: atom_id res chain seq x y z
N SER A 1 27.50 -7.03 7.20
CA SER A 1 27.23 -6.82 8.63
C SER A 1 26.59 -5.47 8.88
N PRO A 2 25.93 -5.24 10.02
CA PRO A 2 25.38 -3.92 10.40
C PRO A 2 26.47 -2.82 10.41
N GLU A 3 27.68 -3.16 10.88
CA GLU A 3 28.83 -2.24 10.93
C GLU A 3 29.20 -1.71 9.55
N ASN A 4 29.28 -2.60 8.56
CA ASN A 4 29.58 -2.21 7.18
C ASN A 4 28.47 -1.33 6.59
N ALA A 5 27.21 -1.62 6.88
CA ALA A 5 26.10 -0.79 6.44
C ALA A 5 26.17 0.62 7.04
N ILE A 6 26.47 0.74 8.33
CA ILE A 6 26.65 2.04 9.00
C ILE A 6 27.88 2.78 8.46
N LEU A 7 28.99 2.10 8.27
CA LEU A 7 30.20 2.71 7.68
C LEU A 7 29.93 3.25 6.28
N TYR A 8 29.20 2.48 5.45
CA TYR A 8 28.78 2.92 4.11
C TYR A 8 27.93 4.19 4.18
N LEU A 9 26.92 4.21 5.09
CA LEU A 9 26.07 5.38 5.27
C LEU A 9 26.87 6.62 5.73
N LYS A 10 27.80 6.46 6.68
CA LYS A 10 28.67 7.56 7.13
C LYS A 10 29.52 8.11 5.98
N THR A 11 30.10 7.24 5.18
CA THR A 11 30.89 7.62 4.02
C THR A 11 30.05 8.37 2.97
N LEU A 12 28.82 7.87 2.71
CA LEU A 12 27.87 8.52 1.80
C LEU A 12 27.48 9.91 2.30
N LEU A 13 27.12 10.05 3.57
CA LEU A 13 26.71 11.30 4.19
C LEU A 13 27.85 12.33 4.26
N ALA A 14 29.08 11.88 4.49
CA ALA A 14 30.26 12.76 4.44
C ALA A 14 30.47 13.36 3.04
N LYS A 15 30.24 12.56 1.98
CA LYS A 15 30.32 13.04 0.58
C LYS A 15 29.10 13.88 0.16
N HIS A 16 27.95 13.67 0.79
CA HIS A 16 26.67 14.27 0.42
C HIS A 16 25.95 14.89 1.64
N PRO A 17 26.45 15.95 2.26
CA PRO A 17 25.92 16.52 3.51
C PRO A 17 24.50 17.14 3.38
N TYR A 18 24.01 17.30 2.14
CA TYR A 18 22.65 17.77 1.86
C TYR A 18 21.58 16.67 2.03
N ILE A 19 21.95 15.40 2.18
CA ILE A 19 20.99 14.31 2.45
C ILE A 19 20.36 14.53 3.81
N LYS A 20 19.03 14.56 3.86
CA LYS A 20 18.24 14.75 5.09
C LYS A 20 17.31 13.57 5.40
N PHE A 21 17.35 12.53 4.57
CA PHE A 21 16.44 11.41 4.64
C PHE A 21 17.02 10.17 3.95
N ILE A 22 16.77 8.97 4.50
CA ILE A 22 17.24 7.71 3.92
C ILE A 22 16.04 6.80 3.62
N ASN A 23 16.04 6.23 2.43
CA ASN A 23 15.06 5.24 2.02
C ASN A 23 15.77 3.90 1.76
N PHE A 24 15.56 2.93 2.65
CA PHE A 24 16.06 1.57 2.49
C PHE A 24 15.17 0.82 1.51
N ARG A 25 15.74 0.37 0.37
CA ARG A 25 15.01 -0.25 -0.75
C ARG A 25 15.22 -1.77 -0.83
N ASP A 26 15.67 -2.38 0.26
CA ASP A 26 15.71 -3.83 0.38
C ASP A 26 14.30 -4.42 0.21
N ALA A 27 14.21 -5.62 -0.38
CA ALA A 27 12.92 -6.29 -0.57
C ALA A 27 12.22 -6.56 0.78
N ILE A 28 13.02 -6.96 1.81
CA ILE A 28 12.58 -7.15 3.19
C ILE A 28 13.74 -6.70 4.10
N PHE A 29 13.64 -5.49 4.65
CA PHE A 29 14.73 -4.90 5.40
C PHE A 29 14.96 -5.59 6.76
N ASN A 30 13.91 -6.10 7.39
CA ASN A 30 13.96 -6.83 8.66
C ASN A 30 13.96 -8.36 8.49
N MET A 31 14.49 -8.90 7.37
CA MET A 31 14.52 -10.34 7.10
C MET A 31 15.25 -11.14 8.20
N PHE A 32 16.31 -10.56 8.75
CA PHE A 32 17.13 -11.15 9.81
C PHE A 32 16.97 -10.31 11.08
N PRO A 33 16.12 -10.75 12.06
CA PRO A 33 15.79 -9.95 13.24
C PRO A 33 17.00 -9.49 14.05
N ASP A 34 17.95 -10.36 14.34
CA ASP A 34 19.13 -10.03 15.13
C ASP A 34 20.02 -8.98 14.43
N TRP A 35 20.18 -9.12 13.11
CA TRP A 35 20.89 -8.14 12.30
C TRP A 35 20.19 -6.79 12.31
N PHE A 36 18.86 -6.82 12.15
CA PHE A 36 18.03 -5.61 12.09
C PHE A 36 18.02 -4.86 13.41
N ASP A 37 17.90 -5.57 14.52
CA ASP A 37 17.92 -5.02 15.88
C ASP A 37 19.25 -4.29 16.15
N LYS A 38 20.37 -4.96 15.87
CA LYS A 38 21.71 -4.37 15.99
C LYS A 38 21.90 -3.17 15.07
N PHE A 39 21.41 -3.26 13.81
CA PHE A 39 21.48 -2.17 12.86
C PHE A 39 20.72 -0.94 13.36
N ILE A 40 19.49 -1.11 13.88
CA ILE A 40 18.66 0.01 14.39
C ILE A 40 19.37 0.73 15.53
N ASP A 41 19.96 -0.01 16.48
CA ASP A 41 20.67 0.56 17.63
C ASP A 41 21.88 1.38 17.18
N MET A 42 22.65 0.87 16.22
CA MET A 42 23.80 1.59 15.63
C MET A 42 23.33 2.79 14.79
N TYR A 43 22.28 2.63 13.99
CA TYR A 43 21.72 3.69 13.16
C TYR A 43 21.23 4.87 13.99
N LYS A 44 20.51 4.60 15.09
CA LYS A 44 20.07 5.62 16.05
C LYS A 44 21.24 6.43 16.60
N LYS A 45 22.32 5.74 16.98
CA LYS A 45 23.49 6.36 17.63
C LYS A 45 24.38 7.15 16.66
N GLU A 46 24.57 6.62 15.44
CA GLU A 46 25.63 7.08 14.55
C GLU A 46 25.12 7.88 13.34
N ILE A 47 23.85 7.72 12.95
CA ILE A 47 23.24 8.37 11.80
C ILE A 47 22.07 9.28 12.20
N GLY A 48 21.02 8.71 12.81
CA GLY A 48 19.88 9.44 13.36
C GLY A 48 19.01 10.23 12.37
N LEU A 49 19.17 10.04 11.05
CA LEU A 49 18.34 10.71 10.06
C LEU A 49 16.97 10.03 9.95
N PRO A 50 15.91 10.80 9.61
CA PRO A 50 14.62 10.20 9.28
C PRO A 50 14.76 9.17 8.17
N CYS A 51 14.08 8.01 8.32
CA CYS A 51 14.20 6.93 7.35
C CYS A 51 12.90 6.17 7.12
N THR A 52 12.89 5.37 6.05
CA THR A 52 11.83 4.41 5.71
C THR A 52 12.45 3.13 5.17
N GLY A 53 11.70 2.03 5.16
CA GLY A 53 12.10 0.76 4.56
C GLY A 53 10.93 -0.19 4.39
N ASN A 54 11.15 -1.23 3.57
CA ASN A 54 10.18 -2.30 3.38
C ASN A 54 10.25 -3.28 4.56
N ILE A 55 9.16 -3.42 5.28
CA ILE A 55 9.08 -4.17 6.53
C ILE A 55 8.08 -5.32 6.40
N ARG A 56 8.43 -6.45 6.96
CA ARG A 56 7.60 -7.64 7.07
C ARG A 56 6.97 -7.71 8.46
N PHE A 57 5.63 -7.90 8.54
CA PHE A 57 4.86 -7.83 9.80
C PHE A 57 5.16 -8.97 10.77
N ASP A 58 5.26 -10.20 10.28
CA ASP A 58 5.18 -11.43 11.04
C ASP A 58 6.43 -11.72 11.89
N ILE A 59 7.46 -10.92 11.73
CA ILE A 59 8.72 -11.01 12.48
C ILE A 59 8.99 -9.79 13.36
N LEU A 60 7.98 -8.93 13.55
CA LEU A 60 8.09 -7.75 14.42
C LEU A 60 7.52 -8.00 15.80
N THR A 61 8.14 -7.37 16.78
CA THR A 61 7.61 -7.21 18.14
C THR A 61 7.28 -5.74 18.41
N GLU A 62 6.49 -5.46 19.43
CA GLU A 62 6.22 -4.08 19.85
C GLU A 62 7.51 -3.34 20.24
N GLU A 63 8.45 -4.04 20.88
CA GLU A 63 9.75 -3.50 21.26
C GLU A 63 10.56 -3.07 20.04
N THR A 64 10.62 -3.93 18.99
CA THR A 64 11.30 -3.59 17.74
C THR A 64 10.67 -2.36 17.08
N VAL A 65 9.34 -2.26 17.06
CA VAL A 65 8.65 -1.08 16.49
C VAL A 65 8.98 0.20 17.29
N LYS A 66 9.06 0.11 18.62
CA LYS A 66 9.51 1.23 19.45
C LYS A 66 10.94 1.65 19.12
N LYS A 67 11.88 0.69 19.02
CA LYS A 67 13.26 0.95 18.61
C LYS A 67 13.33 1.60 17.22
N MET A 68 12.53 1.13 16.27
CA MET A 68 12.43 1.74 14.93
C MET A 68 12.04 3.23 15.03
N LYS A 69 11.00 3.55 15.82
CA LYS A 69 10.60 4.95 16.04
C LYS A 69 11.74 5.79 16.60
N ASP A 70 12.38 5.29 17.63
CA ASP A 70 13.50 5.95 18.30
C ASP A 70 14.70 6.16 17.36
N ALA A 71 14.89 5.27 16.39
CA ALA A 71 15.96 5.36 15.38
C ALA A 71 15.63 6.30 14.20
N GLY A 72 14.40 6.83 14.11
CA GLY A 72 14.03 7.79 13.08
C GLY A 72 13.14 7.23 11.97
N PHE A 73 12.62 6.00 12.10
CA PHE A 73 11.59 5.51 11.17
C PHE A 73 10.31 6.32 11.34
N TYR A 74 9.91 7.06 10.30
CA TYR A 74 8.68 7.85 10.32
C TYR A 74 7.58 7.28 9.43
N THR A 75 7.95 6.44 8.45
CA THR A 75 7.03 5.64 7.64
C THR A 75 7.64 4.29 7.35
N ILE A 76 6.80 3.33 7.07
CA ILE A 76 7.20 2.00 6.61
C ILE A 76 6.37 1.57 5.41
N ASP A 77 6.97 0.78 4.55
CA ASP A 77 6.35 0.19 3.37
C ASP A 77 6.10 -1.30 3.64
N MET A 78 4.87 -1.78 3.39
CA MET A 78 4.45 -3.15 3.74
C MET A 78 3.67 -3.80 2.62
N GLY A 79 4.05 -5.04 2.27
CA GLY A 79 3.25 -5.89 1.39
C GLY A 79 2.10 -6.56 2.16
N LEU A 80 0.91 -5.94 2.16
CA LEU A 80 -0.32 -6.57 2.67
C LEU A 80 -0.87 -7.56 1.65
N GLU A 81 -0.76 -7.24 0.38
CA GLU A 81 -1.12 -7.96 -0.83
C GLU A 81 -2.62 -8.22 -0.97
N SER A 82 -3.23 -9.00 -0.07
CA SER A 82 -4.67 -9.28 -0.03
C SER A 82 -5.22 -9.20 1.39
N GLY A 83 -6.41 -8.65 1.55
CA GLY A 83 -7.17 -8.67 2.81
C GLY A 83 -7.98 -9.94 3.03
N ASP A 84 -8.01 -10.83 2.04
CA ASP A 84 -8.59 -12.16 2.20
C ASP A 84 -7.52 -13.14 2.66
N GLN A 85 -7.65 -13.64 3.90
CA GLN A 85 -6.67 -14.53 4.51
C GLN A 85 -6.51 -15.84 3.74
N GLU A 86 -7.59 -16.37 3.16
CA GLU A 86 -7.52 -17.57 2.33
C GLU A 86 -6.67 -17.32 1.08
N MET A 87 -6.85 -16.16 0.42
CA MET A 87 -6.03 -15.77 -0.73
C MET A 87 -4.55 -15.66 -0.36
N ARG A 88 -4.24 -15.04 0.78
CA ARG A 88 -2.86 -14.96 1.27
C ARG A 88 -2.24 -16.34 1.48
N PHE A 89 -2.96 -17.23 2.12
CA PHE A 89 -2.45 -18.57 2.48
C PHE A 89 -2.32 -19.47 1.25
N LYS A 90 -3.40 -19.60 0.48
CA LYS A 90 -3.50 -20.56 -0.61
C LYS A 90 -2.70 -20.16 -1.85
N TYR A 91 -2.81 -18.89 -2.26
CA TYR A 91 -2.26 -18.44 -3.53
C TYR A 91 -0.94 -17.66 -3.38
N LEU A 92 -0.83 -16.80 -2.36
CA LEU A 92 0.37 -15.99 -2.16
C LEU A 92 1.41 -16.66 -1.26
N ARG A 93 1.07 -17.79 -0.62
CA ARG A 93 1.92 -18.50 0.34
C ARG A 93 2.44 -17.58 1.45
N ARG A 94 1.59 -16.64 1.88
CA ARG A 94 1.85 -15.70 2.96
C ARG A 94 0.97 -16.07 4.15
N TYR A 95 1.59 -16.55 5.21
CA TYR A 95 0.88 -17.12 6.38
C TYR A 95 0.59 -16.08 7.47
N GLN A 96 0.53 -14.81 7.09
CA GLN A 96 0.14 -13.72 7.99
C GLN A 96 -1.37 -13.71 8.21
N THR A 97 -1.80 -13.88 9.45
CA THR A 97 -3.21 -13.79 9.82
C THR A 97 -3.68 -12.33 9.89
N ASP A 98 -4.99 -12.11 9.80
CA ASP A 98 -5.56 -10.77 10.00
C ASP A 98 -5.19 -10.19 11.37
N GLU A 99 -5.15 -11.05 12.41
CA GLU A 99 -4.80 -10.65 13.76
C GLU A 99 -3.35 -10.16 13.86
N MET A 100 -2.38 -10.89 13.27
CA MET A 100 -0.98 -10.48 13.22
C MET A 100 -0.83 -9.11 12.54
N ILE A 101 -1.49 -8.92 11.40
CA ILE A 101 -1.46 -7.66 10.65
C ILE A 101 -2.04 -6.51 11.47
N ILE A 102 -3.21 -6.73 12.10
CA ILE A 102 -3.89 -5.72 12.91
C ILE A 102 -3.06 -5.36 14.15
N ASN A 103 -2.49 -6.34 14.85
CA ASN A 103 -1.70 -6.11 16.05
C ASN A 103 -0.40 -5.35 15.74
N CYS A 104 0.33 -5.74 14.70
CA CYS A 104 1.50 -5.02 14.26
C CYS A 104 1.17 -3.56 13.88
N SER A 105 0.06 -3.36 13.16
CA SER A 105 -0.40 -2.02 12.79
C SER A 105 -0.82 -1.16 14.00
N LYS A 106 -1.34 -1.76 15.08
CA LYS A 106 -1.60 -1.04 16.33
C LYS A 106 -0.31 -0.46 16.91
N TRP A 107 0.81 -1.21 16.87
CA TRP A 107 2.10 -0.73 17.35
C TRP A 107 2.60 0.46 16.52
N PHE A 108 2.53 0.39 15.18
CA PHE A 108 2.88 1.52 14.32
C PHE A 108 2.03 2.76 14.61
N ASN A 109 0.71 2.58 14.76
CA ASN A 109 -0.19 3.68 15.12
C ASN A 109 0.16 4.26 16.51
N LYS A 110 0.47 3.41 17.51
CA LYS A 110 0.84 3.82 18.88
C LYS A 110 2.09 4.69 18.90
N TYR A 111 3.09 4.32 18.08
CA TYR A 111 4.37 5.04 18.03
C TYR A 111 4.44 6.11 16.94
N GLY A 112 3.33 6.35 16.22
CA GLY A 112 3.27 7.39 15.18
C GLY A 112 4.22 7.13 14.00
N ILE A 113 4.31 5.86 13.56
CA ILE A 113 4.98 5.47 12.32
C ILE A 113 3.91 5.30 11.24
N ALA A 114 3.97 6.10 10.18
CA ALA A 114 3.01 6.03 9.08
C ALA A 114 3.16 4.73 8.29
N GLN A 115 2.04 4.20 7.79
CA GLN A 115 1.98 2.91 7.10
C GLN A 115 1.58 3.09 5.64
N LEU A 116 2.46 2.70 4.72
CA LEU A 116 2.16 2.53 3.31
C LEU A 116 2.01 1.05 3.00
N THR A 117 0.89 0.65 2.40
CA THR A 117 0.62 -0.75 2.05
C THR A 117 0.59 -0.95 0.55
N TYR A 118 1.25 -2.01 0.08
CA TYR A 118 1.09 -2.53 -1.28
C TYR A 118 0.03 -3.63 -1.26
N ASN A 119 -0.84 -3.62 -2.28
CA ASN A 119 -1.94 -4.55 -2.41
C ASN A 119 -2.02 -5.05 -3.86
N ILE A 120 -2.45 -6.27 -4.06
CA ILE A 120 -2.66 -6.87 -5.37
C ILE A 120 -4.16 -7.09 -5.57
N ILE A 121 -4.68 -6.70 -6.73
CA ILE A 121 -6.07 -6.86 -7.14
C ILE A 121 -6.12 -7.65 -8.45
N GLY A 122 -7.10 -8.50 -8.61
CA GLY A 122 -7.24 -9.34 -9.79
C GLY A 122 -6.42 -10.63 -9.74
N LEU A 123 -6.09 -11.12 -8.54
CA LEU A 123 -5.47 -12.42 -8.32
C LEU A 123 -6.32 -13.55 -8.93
N PRO A 124 -5.73 -14.68 -9.35
CA PRO A 124 -6.52 -15.82 -9.80
C PRO A 124 -7.48 -16.28 -8.71
N TYR A 125 -8.74 -16.53 -9.11
CA TYR A 125 -9.87 -16.85 -8.24
C TYR A 125 -10.31 -15.75 -7.26
N GLU A 126 -9.82 -14.53 -7.41
CA GLU A 126 -10.37 -13.40 -6.69
C GLU A 126 -11.73 -13.00 -7.28
N ASP A 127 -12.56 -12.37 -6.45
CA ASP A 127 -13.78 -11.70 -6.83
C ASP A 127 -13.89 -10.34 -6.14
N ILE A 128 -14.92 -9.57 -6.46
CA ILE A 128 -15.10 -8.24 -5.90
C ILE A 128 -15.29 -8.25 -4.38
N HIS A 129 -15.85 -9.31 -3.79
CA HIS A 129 -16.05 -9.43 -2.36
C HIS A 129 -14.71 -9.69 -1.63
N ARG A 130 -13.83 -10.51 -2.24
CA ARG A 130 -12.46 -10.73 -1.75
C ARG A 130 -11.61 -9.45 -1.85
N ALA A 131 -11.70 -8.73 -2.97
CA ALA A 131 -11.05 -7.43 -3.14
C ALA A 131 -11.57 -6.40 -2.11
N LEU A 132 -12.87 -6.43 -1.79
CA LEU A 132 -13.45 -5.58 -0.74
C LEU A 132 -12.87 -5.89 0.66
N LYS A 133 -12.55 -7.15 0.97
CA LYS A 133 -11.85 -7.49 2.23
C LYS A 133 -10.49 -6.80 2.30
N THR A 134 -9.78 -6.67 1.17
CA THR A 134 -8.50 -5.95 1.10
C THR A 134 -8.66 -4.47 1.44
N ILE A 135 -9.69 -3.82 0.89
CA ILE A 135 -10.04 -2.43 1.25
C ILE A 135 -10.36 -2.31 2.74
N LYS A 136 -11.20 -3.21 3.27
CA LYS A 136 -11.62 -3.20 4.67
C LYS A 136 -10.46 -3.44 5.64
N LEU A 137 -9.54 -4.35 5.32
CA LEU A 137 -8.37 -4.60 6.17
C LEU A 137 -7.46 -3.36 6.21
N ASN A 138 -7.21 -2.72 5.06
CA ASN A 138 -6.48 -1.44 5.00
C ASN A 138 -7.14 -0.34 5.86
N ALA A 139 -8.47 -0.30 5.89
CA ALA A 139 -9.19 0.63 6.73
C ALA A 139 -9.06 0.32 8.23
N ARG A 140 -9.13 -0.97 8.62
CA ARG A 140 -8.98 -1.43 10.01
C ARG A 140 -7.60 -1.13 10.59
N ILE A 141 -6.55 -1.34 9.80
CA ILE A 141 -5.17 -1.05 10.20
C ILE A 141 -4.84 0.45 10.15
N LYS A 142 -5.78 1.28 9.65
CA LYS A 142 -5.61 2.73 9.49
C LYS A 142 -4.42 3.10 8.60
N SER A 143 -4.11 2.29 7.55
CA SER A 143 -2.98 2.58 6.65
C SER A 143 -3.06 4.00 6.10
N ASP A 144 -1.95 4.76 6.16
CA ASP A 144 -1.93 6.18 5.76
C ASP A 144 -1.98 6.33 4.24
N ARG A 145 -1.39 5.38 3.54
CA ARG A 145 -1.39 5.30 2.08
C ARG A 145 -1.49 3.85 1.63
N THR A 146 -2.25 3.62 0.57
CA THR A 146 -2.40 2.30 -0.05
C THR A 146 -2.08 2.40 -1.53
N ILE A 147 -1.39 1.41 -2.06
CA ILE A 147 -1.07 1.28 -3.48
C ILE A 147 -1.68 -0.04 -3.94
N PRO A 148 -2.81 -0.01 -4.66
CA PRO A 148 -3.31 -1.18 -5.36
C PRO A 148 -2.53 -1.38 -6.66
N ASN A 149 -2.08 -2.61 -6.92
CA ASN A 149 -1.47 -3.01 -8.18
C ASN A 149 -2.33 -4.11 -8.78
N ILE A 150 -2.60 -4.04 -10.07
CA ILE A 150 -3.30 -5.13 -10.76
C ILE A 150 -2.31 -6.29 -10.93
N PHE A 151 -2.79 -7.51 -10.64
CA PHE A 151 -2.00 -8.71 -10.77
C PHE A 151 -1.51 -8.91 -12.21
N TYR A 152 -0.23 -9.22 -12.35
CA TYR A 152 0.37 -9.59 -13.62
C TYR A 152 0.95 -11.01 -13.52
N PRO A 153 0.55 -11.95 -14.40
CA PRO A 153 1.00 -13.33 -14.36
C PRO A 153 2.38 -13.44 -15.03
N TYR A 154 3.45 -13.36 -14.24
CA TYR A 154 4.81 -13.55 -14.74
C TYR A 154 5.08 -15.05 -15.00
N GLU A 155 5.52 -15.38 -16.21
CA GLU A 155 5.88 -16.75 -16.59
C GLU A 155 6.91 -17.36 -15.64
N GLY A 156 6.78 -18.65 -15.37
CA GLY A 156 7.65 -19.38 -14.43
C GLY A 156 7.29 -19.17 -12.96
N THR A 157 6.25 -18.39 -12.64
CA THR A 157 5.76 -18.27 -11.27
C THR A 157 4.60 -19.24 -11.00
N PRO A 158 4.44 -19.72 -9.73
CA PRO A 158 3.30 -20.58 -9.38
C PRO A 158 1.93 -19.99 -9.73
N LEU A 159 1.77 -18.67 -9.58
CA LEU A 159 0.52 -17.98 -9.90
C LEU A 159 0.25 -17.91 -11.41
N TYR A 160 1.28 -17.89 -12.23
CA TYR A 160 1.13 -18.01 -13.68
C TYR A 160 0.58 -19.40 -14.05
N GLU A 161 1.17 -20.48 -13.51
CA GLU A 161 0.72 -21.84 -13.81
C GLU A 161 -0.73 -22.05 -13.33
N ILE A 162 -1.08 -21.60 -12.12
CA ILE A 162 -2.46 -21.62 -11.62
C ILE A 162 -3.41 -20.87 -12.55
N SER A 163 -3.02 -19.70 -13.05
CA SER A 163 -3.85 -18.88 -13.94
C SER A 163 -4.03 -19.55 -15.31
N LYS A 164 -2.99 -20.21 -15.80
CA LYS A 164 -2.98 -20.94 -17.07
C LYS A 164 -3.86 -22.20 -17.01
N GLU A 165 -3.70 -23.01 -15.97
CA GLU A 165 -4.52 -24.20 -15.73
C GLU A 165 -6.01 -23.85 -15.54
N ALA A 166 -6.31 -22.72 -14.95
CA ALA A 166 -7.67 -22.21 -14.79
C ALA A 166 -8.27 -21.61 -16.07
N GLY A 167 -7.49 -21.49 -17.15
CA GLY A 167 -7.94 -20.84 -18.39
C GLY A 167 -8.15 -19.33 -18.27
N PHE A 168 -7.52 -18.67 -17.28
CA PHE A 168 -7.66 -17.23 -17.06
C PHE A 168 -6.70 -16.40 -17.90
N ILE A 169 -5.66 -17.00 -18.47
CA ILE A 169 -4.74 -16.32 -19.37
C ILE A 169 -5.37 -16.37 -20.77
N PRO A 170 -5.70 -15.21 -21.38
CA PRO A 170 -6.28 -15.17 -22.71
C PRO A 170 -5.26 -15.65 -23.78
N GLU A 171 -5.76 -16.15 -24.89
CA GLU A 171 -4.92 -16.45 -26.06
C GLU A 171 -4.29 -15.18 -26.63
N GLY A 172 -3.04 -15.31 -27.12
CA GLY A 172 -2.28 -14.21 -27.71
C GLY A 172 -1.54 -13.33 -26.68
N ASP A 173 -1.14 -12.14 -27.12
CA ASP A 173 -0.38 -11.20 -26.27
C ASP A 173 -1.27 -10.46 -25.29
N PHE A 174 -1.17 -10.82 -24.02
CA PHE A 174 -1.88 -10.16 -22.93
C PHE A 174 -1.07 -9.04 -22.26
N THR A 175 0.19 -8.80 -22.69
CA THR A 175 1.09 -7.83 -22.05
C THR A 175 0.58 -6.39 -22.18
N GLN A 176 -0.22 -6.10 -23.20
CA GLN A 176 -0.81 -4.78 -23.46
C GLN A 176 -2.14 -4.56 -22.72
N ARG A 177 -2.68 -5.55 -22.01
CA ARG A 177 -3.94 -5.43 -21.30
C ARG A 177 -3.73 -4.72 -19.95
N ARG A 178 -4.66 -3.83 -19.58
CA ARG A 178 -4.70 -3.23 -18.22
C ARG A 178 -4.97 -4.31 -17.16
N VAL A 179 -5.83 -5.27 -17.47
CA VAL A 179 -6.12 -6.43 -16.62
C VAL A 179 -5.73 -7.68 -17.42
N PRO A 180 -4.58 -8.30 -17.10
CA PRO A 180 -4.05 -9.44 -17.86
C PRO A 180 -4.93 -10.69 -17.80
N LEU A 181 -5.57 -10.97 -16.65
CA LEU A 181 -6.42 -12.14 -16.49
C LEU A 181 -7.86 -11.89 -16.95
N VAL A 182 -8.46 -12.91 -17.58
CA VAL A 182 -9.90 -12.93 -17.92
C VAL A 182 -10.59 -13.90 -16.99
N GLN A 183 -11.32 -13.37 -16.01
CA GLN A 183 -11.98 -14.17 -14.97
C GLN A 183 -13.47 -13.86 -14.94
N PRO A 184 -14.38 -14.84 -15.15
CA PRO A 184 -15.82 -14.59 -15.13
C PRO A 184 -16.34 -14.00 -13.80
N GLN A 185 -15.76 -14.44 -12.68
CA GLN A 185 -16.15 -13.98 -11.33
C GLN A 185 -15.61 -12.59 -10.97
N PHE A 186 -14.60 -12.07 -11.71
CA PHE A 186 -14.01 -10.75 -11.48
C PHE A 186 -13.69 -10.06 -12.82
N PRO A 187 -14.73 -9.59 -13.54
CA PRO A 187 -14.58 -8.93 -14.83
C PRO A 187 -13.68 -7.70 -14.79
N GLU A 188 -13.05 -7.38 -15.92
CA GLU A 188 -12.10 -6.27 -16.07
C GLU A 188 -12.61 -4.95 -15.48
N GLU A 189 -13.86 -4.58 -15.75
CA GLU A 189 -14.46 -3.35 -15.24
C GLU A 189 -14.54 -3.29 -13.72
N GLN A 190 -14.72 -4.43 -13.04
CA GLN A 190 -14.71 -4.48 -11.58
C GLN A 190 -13.29 -4.36 -11.02
N VAL A 191 -12.31 -5.01 -11.63
CA VAL A 191 -10.89 -4.89 -11.24
C VAL A 191 -10.43 -3.44 -11.35
N LEU A 192 -10.68 -2.81 -12.49
CA LEU A 192 -10.34 -1.40 -12.74
C LEU A 192 -11.07 -0.44 -11.81
N PHE A 193 -12.35 -0.72 -11.50
CA PHE A 193 -13.11 0.07 -10.54
C PHE A 193 -12.51 -0.02 -9.13
N ILE A 194 -12.17 -1.21 -8.65
CA ILE A 194 -11.53 -1.39 -7.35
C ILE A 194 -10.19 -0.66 -7.32
N GLU A 195 -9.35 -0.82 -8.33
CA GLU A 195 -8.05 -0.15 -8.43
C GLU A 195 -8.22 1.39 -8.38
N ALA A 196 -9.09 1.95 -9.23
CA ALA A 196 -9.32 3.38 -9.36
C ALA A 196 -9.82 4.04 -8.07
N TYR A 197 -10.72 3.39 -7.35
CA TYR A 197 -11.38 3.93 -6.16
C TYR A 197 -10.87 3.35 -4.84
N PHE A 198 -9.82 2.54 -4.84
CA PHE A 198 -9.31 1.83 -3.67
C PHE A 198 -9.10 2.73 -2.46
N MET A 199 -8.27 3.75 -2.59
CA MET A 199 -7.97 4.70 -1.49
C MET A 199 -9.22 5.49 -1.07
N HIS A 200 -10.12 5.79 -1.99
CA HIS A 200 -11.39 6.46 -1.67
C HIS A 200 -12.23 5.60 -0.72
N PHE A 201 -12.38 4.31 -1.04
CA PHE A 201 -13.13 3.38 -0.19
C PHE A 201 -12.41 3.12 1.14
N VAL A 202 -11.09 2.94 1.15
CA VAL A 202 -10.33 2.80 2.41
C VAL A 202 -10.65 3.97 3.36
N LYS A 203 -10.67 5.22 2.87
CA LYS A 203 -11.02 6.39 3.69
C LYS A 203 -12.47 6.34 4.20
N ARG A 204 -13.42 5.90 3.35
CA ARG A 204 -14.83 5.77 3.74
C ARG A 204 -15.03 4.70 4.82
N TYR A 205 -14.37 3.53 4.68
CA TYR A 205 -14.43 2.50 5.72
C TYR A 205 -13.72 2.92 7.01
N LYS A 206 -12.64 3.70 6.95
CA LYS A 206 -12.06 4.31 8.16
C LYS A 206 -13.09 5.16 8.92
N TRP A 207 -13.89 5.94 8.20
CA TRP A 207 -14.98 6.71 8.82
C TRP A 207 -16.05 5.80 9.41
N ALA A 208 -16.47 4.77 8.69
CA ALA A 208 -17.42 3.77 9.23
C ALA A 208 -16.93 3.20 10.56
N TYR A 209 -15.66 2.84 10.64
CA TYR A 209 -15.06 2.24 11.85
C TYR A 209 -14.78 3.24 12.98
N ALA A 210 -14.78 4.53 12.69
CA ALA A 210 -14.69 5.60 13.69
C ALA A 210 -16.05 6.07 14.22
N MET A 211 -17.16 5.68 13.59
CA MET A 211 -18.52 6.01 14.01
C MET A 211 -18.96 5.15 15.22
N PRO A 212 -20.01 5.60 15.98
CA PRO A 212 -20.66 4.73 16.94
C PRO A 212 -21.07 3.39 16.31
N PRO A 213 -20.91 2.24 17.02
CA PRO A 213 -20.98 0.90 16.41
C PRO A 213 -22.22 0.63 15.57
N LYS A 214 -23.41 1.08 16.01
CA LYS A 214 -24.67 0.90 15.26
C LYS A 214 -24.66 1.66 13.94
N LEU A 215 -24.28 2.95 13.97
CA LEU A 215 -24.22 3.79 12.77
C LEU A 215 -23.12 3.33 11.82
N GLY A 216 -21.94 2.96 12.36
CA GLY A 216 -20.83 2.44 11.60
C GLY A 216 -21.21 1.18 10.80
N LYS A 217 -21.92 0.23 11.43
CA LYS A 217 -22.41 -0.98 10.74
C LYS A 217 -23.43 -0.67 9.64
N ILE A 218 -24.32 0.30 9.83
CA ILE A 218 -25.29 0.71 8.80
C ILE A 218 -24.53 1.32 7.62
N TYR A 219 -23.61 2.24 7.90
CA TYR A 219 -22.79 2.88 6.86
C TYR A 219 -21.89 1.90 6.14
N GLU A 220 -21.28 0.92 6.84
CA GLU A 220 -20.49 -0.15 6.24
C GLU A 220 -21.32 -0.98 5.26
N LYS A 221 -22.53 -1.43 5.64
CA LYS A 221 -23.44 -2.17 4.75
C LYS A 221 -23.82 -1.36 3.51
N TRP A 222 -24.09 -0.07 3.68
CA TRP A 222 -24.36 0.81 2.56
C TRP A 222 -23.17 0.93 1.61
N LEU A 223 -21.93 1.07 2.16
CA LEU A 223 -20.71 1.07 1.35
C LEU A 223 -20.51 -0.26 0.61
N ASP A 224 -20.73 -1.40 1.29
CA ASP A 224 -20.64 -2.72 0.68
C ASP A 224 -21.53 -2.79 -0.57
N HIS A 225 -22.78 -2.35 -0.43
CA HIS A 225 -23.72 -2.30 -1.58
C HIS A 225 -23.26 -1.36 -2.70
N ARG A 226 -22.64 -0.23 -2.38
CA ARG A 226 -22.08 0.71 -3.37
C ARG A 226 -20.83 0.15 -4.10
N VAL A 227 -20.15 -0.81 -3.53
CA VAL A 227 -18.98 -1.47 -4.13
C VAL A 227 -19.38 -2.72 -4.90
N THR A 228 -20.25 -3.56 -4.32
CA THR A 228 -20.53 -4.92 -4.82
C THR A 228 -21.95 -5.10 -5.36
N GLY A 229 -22.79 -4.05 -5.35
CA GLY A 229 -24.16 -4.15 -5.78
C GLY A 229 -24.32 -4.42 -7.29
N LYS A 230 -25.34 -5.20 -7.66
CA LYS A 230 -25.59 -5.59 -9.07
C LYS A 230 -25.82 -4.40 -10.03
N GLN A 231 -26.26 -3.25 -9.51
CA GLN A 231 -26.57 -2.05 -10.31
C GLN A 231 -25.43 -1.03 -10.35
N VAL A 232 -24.23 -1.38 -9.85
CA VAL A 232 -23.08 -0.46 -9.88
C VAL A 232 -22.61 -0.30 -11.33
N PRO A 233 -22.59 0.91 -11.88
CA PRO A 233 -22.21 1.14 -13.27
C PRO A 233 -20.66 1.19 -13.41
N TYR A 234 -20.00 0.05 -13.20
CA TYR A 234 -18.54 -0.03 -13.13
C TYR A 234 -17.84 0.60 -14.33
N LYS A 235 -18.27 0.28 -15.57
CA LYS A 235 -17.69 0.84 -16.81
C LYS A 235 -17.76 2.37 -16.85
N PHE A 236 -18.89 2.95 -16.47
CA PHE A 236 -19.06 4.40 -16.43
C PHE A 236 -18.16 5.03 -15.36
N LEU A 237 -18.09 4.43 -14.17
CA LEU A 237 -17.26 4.96 -13.08
C LEU A 237 -15.76 4.90 -13.42
N VAL A 238 -15.30 3.84 -14.07
CA VAL A 238 -13.91 3.73 -14.57
C VAL A 238 -13.65 4.79 -15.63
N TRP A 239 -14.51 4.91 -16.63
CA TRP A 239 -14.39 5.94 -17.67
C TRP A 239 -14.32 7.35 -17.08
N TRP A 240 -15.20 7.67 -16.12
CA TRP A 240 -15.20 8.97 -15.43
C TRP A 240 -13.90 9.22 -14.66
N HIS A 241 -13.42 8.21 -13.95
CA HIS A 241 -12.16 8.29 -13.21
C HIS A 241 -10.98 8.55 -14.16
N ASP A 242 -10.90 7.84 -15.28
CA ASP A 242 -9.84 8.00 -16.27
C ASP A 242 -9.87 9.42 -16.86
N ARG A 243 -11.02 9.91 -17.26
CA ARG A 243 -11.19 11.30 -17.77
C ARG A 243 -10.78 12.36 -16.74
N TYR A 244 -11.19 12.17 -15.50
CA TYR A 244 -10.78 13.07 -14.42
C TYR A 244 -9.26 13.02 -14.19
N SER A 245 -8.67 11.84 -14.23
CA SER A 245 -7.22 11.67 -14.07
C SER A 245 -6.43 12.29 -15.19
N ASP A 246 -6.89 12.13 -16.44
CA ASP A 246 -6.29 12.76 -17.62
C ASP A 246 -6.34 14.28 -17.51
N ALA A 247 -7.52 14.85 -17.24
CA ALA A 247 -7.68 16.30 -17.07
C ALA A 247 -6.79 16.86 -15.97
N ARG A 248 -6.67 16.14 -14.85
CA ARG A 248 -5.78 16.51 -13.75
C ARG A 248 -4.30 16.45 -14.14
N ASN A 249 -3.91 15.43 -14.89
CA ASN A 249 -2.53 15.28 -15.36
C ASN A 249 -2.19 16.37 -16.37
N HIS A 250 -3.05 16.64 -17.34
CA HIS A 250 -2.89 17.75 -18.28
C HIS A 250 -2.75 19.10 -17.58
N LEU A 251 -3.61 19.37 -16.58
CA LEU A 251 -3.51 20.60 -15.78
C LEU A 251 -2.19 20.66 -15.01
N LYS A 252 -1.76 19.53 -14.43
CA LYS A 252 -0.46 19.46 -13.73
C LYS A 252 0.69 19.74 -14.70
N ASP A 253 0.70 19.13 -15.87
CA ASP A 253 1.75 19.31 -16.88
C ASP A 253 1.77 20.74 -17.42
N PHE A 254 0.61 21.32 -17.65
CA PHE A 254 0.47 22.74 -17.99
C PHE A 254 1.09 23.63 -16.90
N LEU A 255 0.73 23.41 -15.63
CA LEU A 255 1.26 24.19 -14.51
C LEU A 255 2.78 24.02 -14.34
N VAL A 256 3.29 22.78 -14.47
CA VAL A 256 4.74 22.51 -14.38
C VAL A 256 5.52 23.21 -15.50
N ASN A 257 5.01 23.13 -16.73
CA ASN A 257 5.74 23.62 -17.90
C ASN A 257 5.57 25.13 -18.13
N ARG A 258 4.38 25.68 -17.85
CA ARG A 258 4.04 27.08 -18.14
C ARG A 258 4.06 28.00 -16.92
N MET A 259 3.81 27.46 -15.73
CA MET A 259 3.68 28.22 -14.49
C MET A 259 4.41 27.55 -13.31
N PRO A 260 5.72 27.21 -13.41
CA PRO A 260 6.43 26.40 -12.42
C PRO A 260 6.42 27.03 -11.00
N LYS A 261 6.57 28.35 -10.91
CA LYS A 261 6.52 29.06 -9.61
C LYS A 261 5.16 28.90 -8.93
N LEU A 262 4.05 28.99 -9.68
CA LEU A 262 2.70 28.79 -9.15
C LEU A 262 2.50 27.33 -8.72
N TYR A 263 2.97 26.37 -9.53
CA TYR A 263 2.90 24.96 -9.19
C TYR A 263 3.61 24.64 -7.87
N VAL A 264 4.83 25.16 -7.68
CA VAL A 264 5.60 25.00 -6.43
C VAL A 264 4.83 25.60 -5.25
N LYS A 265 4.30 26.83 -5.39
CA LYS A 265 3.51 27.50 -4.35
C LYS A 265 2.28 26.69 -3.94
N LEU A 266 1.53 26.19 -4.92
CA LEU A 266 0.35 25.33 -4.66
C LEU A 266 0.73 24.01 -3.95
N ARG A 267 1.85 23.40 -4.32
CA ARG A 267 2.37 22.21 -3.63
C ARG A 267 2.78 22.51 -2.19
N MET A 268 3.46 23.62 -1.96
CA MET A 268 3.86 24.04 -0.59
C MET A 268 2.63 24.23 0.30
N ILE A 269 1.59 24.93 -0.18
CA ILE A 269 0.33 25.12 0.55
C ILE A 269 -0.31 23.75 0.91
N LYS A 270 -0.33 22.82 -0.04
CA LYS A 270 -0.87 21.48 0.17
C LYS A 270 -0.07 20.67 1.20
N HIS A 271 1.25 20.80 1.20
CA HIS A 271 2.11 20.14 2.19
C HIS A 271 1.98 20.77 3.57
N HIS A 272 1.91 22.09 3.68
CA HIS A 272 1.71 22.79 4.95
C HIS A 272 0.38 22.43 5.64
N LYS A 273 -0.71 22.37 4.86
CA LYS A 273 -2.02 21.91 5.37
C LYS A 273 -2.04 20.43 5.77
N ARG A 274 -1.12 19.60 5.26
CA ARG A 274 -0.97 18.20 5.70
C ARG A 274 -0.17 18.09 7.00
N ALA A 275 0.90 18.87 7.14
CA ALA A 275 1.69 18.91 8.37
C ALA A 275 0.87 19.38 9.58
N GLN A 276 0.02 20.40 9.41
CA GLN A 276 -0.90 20.91 10.46
C GLN A 276 -2.06 19.97 10.85
N LYS A 277 -2.28 18.87 10.12
CA LYS A 277 -3.30 17.87 10.46
C LYS A 277 -2.75 16.66 11.21
N THR A 278 -1.46 16.63 11.41
CA THR A 278 -0.73 15.55 12.13
C THR A 278 -0.28 15.99 13.52
N ASP A 279 -0.50 17.24 13.89
CA ASP A 279 -0.45 17.78 15.25
C ASP A 279 -1.88 17.79 15.86
#